data_22aef3e2c23a12ceba4848d5ce566e67
#
_entry.id   22aef3e2c23a12ceba4848d5ce566e67
#
_cell.length_a   1.000
_cell.length_b   1.000
_cell.length_c   1.000
_cell.angle_alpha   90.00
_cell.angle_beta   90.00
_cell.angle_gamma   90.00
#
_symmetry.space_group_name_H-M   'P 1'
#
loop_
_entity.id
_entity.type
_entity.pdbx_description
1 polymer ?
#
loop_
_entity_poly.entity_id
_entity_poly.type
_entity_poly.pdbx_seq_one_letter_code
_entity_poly.pdbx_strand_id
1 'polypeptide(L)'
;GSSAIDSLLTDVKKDSVSTQKTDGANPLFDLFKSAPNYESPILFAVSLKDTAQVNSYLNSSEAKRLIPASLQYVRFAWGKPDKKTSLIELYALRGNRDNTPPLTGNVVTQAEQTYDVRNQPAVSMQMDGKGARIWEALTGKAFSQNTNIAIVLDNIVYSAPGVTTGAISGGRSEITGHFTLNEAVDLANVLRAGKLPASADIVQSEIVGPSLGQEAIDSGMNSFLIATIFIFAWMIFYYGRAGVYADLALVFNILLIFGVLASIGAVLTLPGIAGIVLTIGMAVDSNVLIFE
;
A
#
# COMPACT_ATOMS: atom_id res chain seq x y z
N GLY A 1 -55.62 4.67 29.35
CA GLY A 1 -55.18 4.84 27.97
C GLY A 1 -53.67 4.85 27.81
N SER A 2 -52.84 4.42 28.80
CA SER A 2 -51.39 4.45 28.68
C SER A 2 -50.71 3.06 28.64
N SER A 3 -51.48 1.96 28.74
CA SER A 3 -50.87 0.62 28.80
C SER A 3 -50.62 -0.06 27.43
N ALA A 4 -51.27 0.43 26.37
CA ALA A 4 -51.08 -0.15 25.02
C ALA A 4 -49.83 0.38 24.29
N ILE A 5 -49.40 1.61 24.62
CA ILE A 5 -48.21 2.23 24.04
C ILE A 5 -46.93 1.66 24.70
N ASP A 6 -46.99 1.40 26.01
CA ASP A 6 -45.88 0.78 26.73
C ASP A 6 -45.63 -0.67 26.31
N SER A 7 -46.68 -1.41 25.91
CA SER A 7 -46.58 -2.75 25.40
C SER A 7 -45.92 -2.80 24.02
N LEU A 8 -46.19 -1.83 23.15
CA LEU A 8 -45.58 -1.72 21.82
C LEU A 8 -44.12 -1.24 21.88
N LEU A 9 -43.76 -0.41 22.86
CA LEU A 9 -42.40 0.05 23.07
C LEU A 9 -41.50 -1.01 23.71
N THR A 10 -42.06 -1.96 24.47
CA THR A 10 -41.32 -3.12 25.00
C THR A 10 -41.05 -4.18 23.93
N ASP A 11 -41.97 -4.37 22.98
CA ASP A 11 -41.76 -5.28 21.87
C ASP A 11 -40.70 -4.76 20.87
N VAL A 12 -40.68 -3.45 20.60
CA VAL A 12 -39.64 -2.82 19.73
C VAL A 12 -38.26 -2.81 20.39
N LYS A 13 -38.17 -2.79 21.74
CA LYS A 13 -36.88 -2.90 22.43
C LYS A 13 -36.36 -4.33 22.56
N LYS A 14 -37.19 -5.33 22.35
CA LYS A 14 -36.77 -6.75 22.38
C LYS A 14 -36.23 -7.25 21.04
N ASP A 15 -36.57 -6.60 19.93
CA ASP A 15 -36.09 -6.97 18.61
C ASP A 15 -34.72 -6.38 18.24
N SER A 16 -34.14 -5.51 19.09
CA SER A 16 -32.88 -4.85 18.79
C SER A 16 -31.63 -5.56 19.37
N VAL A 17 -31.79 -6.65 20.13
CA VAL A 17 -30.65 -7.44 20.63
C VAL A 17 -31.06 -8.92 20.67
N SER A 18 -31.25 -9.51 19.51
CA SER A 18 -31.11 -10.95 19.37
C SER A 18 -30.18 -11.20 18.18
N THR A 19 -28.95 -11.54 18.48
CA THR A 19 -28.08 -12.30 17.59
C THR A 19 -28.79 -13.61 17.30
N GLN A 20 -29.80 -13.61 16.40
CA GLN A 20 -30.34 -14.82 15.82
C GLN A 20 -29.21 -15.43 14.97
N LYS A 21 -28.62 -16.51 15.48
CA LYS A 21 -28.09 -17.56 14.62
C LYS A 21 -29.25 -18.01 13.74
N THR A 22 -29.42 -17.42 12.60
CA THR A 22 -30.24 -17.94 11.53
C THR A 22 -29.47 -19.09 10.92
N ASP A 23 -29.87 -20.31 11.27
CA ASP A 23 -29.60 -21.54 10.53
C ASP A 23 -30.27 -21.43 9.14
N GLY A 24 -29.64 -20.71 8.27
CA GLY A 24 -30.05 -20.43 6.89
C GLY A 24 -28.94 -19.65 6.24
N ALA A 25 -27.73 -20.22 6.32
CA ALA A 25 -26.45 -19.63 6.06
C ALA A 25 -26.41 -18.76 4.80
N ASN A 26 -26.31 -17.46 4.99
CA ASN A 26 -25.63 -16.63 4.00
C ASN A 26 -24.14 -16.60 4.40
N PRO A 27 -23.27 -17.41 3.75
CA PRO A 27 -21.90 -17.60 4.15
C PRO A 27 -21.07 -16.31 4.08
N LEU A 28 -21.59 -15.27 3.42
CA LEU A 28 -20.99 -13.95 3.38
C LEU A 28 -21.08 -13.23 4.74
N PHE A 29 -22.21 -13.34 5.43
CA PHE A 29 -22.40 -12.66 6.73
C PHE A 29 -21.53 -13.24 7.84
N ASP A 30 -21.16 -14.52 7.77
CA ASP A 30 -20.29 -15.16 8.75
C ASP A 30 -18.85 -14.60 8.71
N LEU A 31 -18.47 -14.01 7.58
CA LEU A 31 -17.15 -13.39 7.38
C LEU A 31 -17.08 -11.95 7.92
N PHE A 32 -18.22 -11.31 8.20
CA PHE A 32 -18.25 -9.94 8.67
C PHE A 32 -17.81 -9.85 10.13
N LYS A 33 -16.85 -8.97 10.40
CA LYS A 33 -16.36 -8.67 11.75
C LYS A 33 -16.97 -7.40 12.34
N SER A 34 -17.66 -6.61 11.55
CA SER A 34 -18.42 -5.45 11.99
C SER A 34 -19.83 -5.48 11.41
N ALA A 35 -20.80 -5.01 12.18
CA ALA A 35 -22.16 -4.83 11.68
C ALA A 35 -22.19 -3.69 10.65
N PRO A 36 -23.04 -3.79 9.61
CA PRO A 36 -23.22 -2.69 8.67
C PRO A 36 -23.73 -1.46 9.40
N ASN A 37 -23.03 -0.34 9.23
CA ASN A 37 -23.49 0.96 9.72
C ASN A 37 -23.92 1.80 8.53
N TYR A 38 -25.22 2.07 8.40
CA TYR A 38 -25.78 2.81 7.26
C TYR A 38 -25.38 4.28 7.23
N GLU A 39 -24.83 4.83 8.31
CA GLU A 39 -24.29 6.18 8.38
C GLU A 39 -22.81 6.25 7.98
N SER A 40 -22.16 5.10 7.87
CA SER A 40 -20.75 4.97 7.48
C SER A 40 -20.63 4.68 5.98
N PRO A 41 -19.61 5.19 5.29
CA PRO A 41 -19.30 4.80 3.92
C PRO A 41 -18.77 3.36 3.82
N ILE A 42 -18.46 2.73 4.94
CA ILE A 42 -17.94 1.37 5.05
C ILE A 42 -19.12 0.40 5.07
N LEU A 43 -19.15 -0.55 4.14
CA LEU A 43 -20.18 -1.59 4.14
C LEU A 43 -19.98 -2.56 5.32
N PHE A 44 -18.80 -3.10 5.45
CA PHE A 44 -18.38 -3.99 6.52
C PHE A 44 -16.85 -4.16 6.52
N ALA A 45 -16.32 -4.71 7.61
CA ALA A 45 -14.93 -5.08 7.73
C ALA A 45 -14.78 -6.61 7.81
N VAL A 46 -13.74 -7.15 7.19
CA VAL A 46 -13.40 -8.57 7.22
C VAL A 46 -11.93 -8.78 7.57
N SER A 47 -11.56 -9.99 7.93
CA SER A 47 -10.15 -10.36 8.07
C SER A 47 -9.46 -10.33 6.70
N LEU A 48 -8.22 -9.89 6.67
CA LEU A 48 -7.42 -9.83 5.44
C LEU A 48 -7.35 -11.19 4.72
N LYS A 49 -7.42 -12.29 5.47
CA LYS A 49 -7.39 -13.65 4.92
C LYS A 49 -8.65 -14.01 4.14
N ASP A 50 -9.77 -13.39 4.46
CA ASP A 50 -11.10 -13.74 3.93
C ASP A 50 -11.46 -12.90 2.68
N THR A 51 -10.62 -11.94 2.30
CA THR A 51 -10.86 -11.04 1.16
C THR A 51 -11.09 -11.78 -0.17
N ALA A 52 -10.33 -12.83 -0.43
CA ALA A 52 -10.46 -13.64 -1.64
C ALA A 52 -11.83 -14.34 -1.70
N GLN A 53 -12.30 -14.87 -0.57
CA GLN A 53 -13.61 -15.53 -0.45
C GLN A 53 -14.75 -14.52 -0.63
N VAL A 54 -14.67 -13.35 0.01
CA VAL A 54 -15.64 -12.26 -0.17
C VAL A 54 -15.70 -11.82 -1.64
N ASN A 55 -14.54 -11.64 -2.29
CA ASN A 55 -14.50 -11.30 -3.71
C ASN A 55 -15.17 -12.35 -4.60
N SER A 56 -15.02 -13.64 -4.29
CA SER A 56 -15.69 -14.70 -5.04
C SER A 56 -17.21 -14.62 -4.93
N TYR A 57 -17.73 -14.33 -3.74
CA TYR A 57 -19.17 -14.13 -3.53
C TYR A 57 -19.72 -12.89 -4.23
N LEU A 58 -19.03 -11.74 -4.11
CA LEU A 58 -19.46 -10.49 -4.73
C LEU A 58 -19.43 -10.55 -6.28
N ASN A 59 -18.54 -11.34 -6.85
CA ASN A 59 -18.43 -11.51 -8.30
C ASN A 59 -19.31 -12.64 -8.85
N SER A 60 -20.01 -13.38 -7.98
CA SER A 60 -20.91 -14.45 -8.40
C SER A 60 -22.05 -13.93 -9.26
N SER A 61 -22.61 -14.79 -10.12
CA SER A 61 -23.75 -14.44 -10.96
C SER A 61 -25.01 -14.16 -10.14
N GLU A 62 -25.16 -14.82 -9.01
CA GLU A 62 -26.25 -14.65 -8.05
C GLU A 62 -26.19 -13.26 -7.41
N ALA A 63 -25.02 -12.85 -6.88
CA ALA A 63 -24.84 -11.54 -6.27
C ALA A 63 -25.11 -10.41 -7.27
N LYS A 64 -24.63 -10.54 -8.52
CA LYS A 64 -24.86 -9.54 -9.58
C LYS A 64 -26.33 -9.39 -9.94
N ARG A 65 -27.12 -10.44 -9.86
CA ARG A 65 -28.59 -10.38 -10.12
C ARG A 65 -29.36 -9.69 -8.98
N LEU A 66 -28.84 -9.71 -7.76
CA LEU A 66 -29.45 -9.05 -6.60
C LEU A 66 -29.21 -7.54 -6.57
N ILE A 67 -28.24 -7.04 -7.35
CA ILE A 67 -27.93 -5.61 -7.39
C ILE A 67 -29.06 -4.87 -8.13
N PRO A 68 -29.68 -3.85 -7.49
CA PRO A 68 -30.73 -3.07 -8.14
C PRO A 68 -30.25 -2.39 -9.43
N ALA A 69 -31.15 -2.21 -10.39
CA ALA A 69 -30.83 -1.56 -11.66
C ALA A 69 -30.23 -0.15 -11.52
N SER A 70 -30.58 0.57 -10.44
CA SER A 70 -30.01 1.88 -10.08
C SER A 70 -28.53 1.82 -9.68
N LEU A 71 -28.03 0.65 -9.27
CA LEU A 71 -26.68 0.37 -8.81
C LEU A 71 -25.93 -0.61 -9.74
N GLN A 72 -26.40 -0.82 -10.95
CA GLN A 72 -25.83 -1.78 -11.89
C GLN A 72 -24.32 -1.58 -12.16
N TYR A 73 -23.82 -0.36 -11.97
CA TYR A 73 -22.41 -0.01 -12.13
C TYR A 73 -21.67 0.13 -10.78
N VAL A 74 -22.22 -0.45 -9.70
CA VAL A 74 -21.53 -0.44 -8.41
C VAL A 74 -20.22 -1.19 -8.52
N ARG A 75 -19.19 -0.63 -7.90
CA ARG A 75 -17.87 -1.23 -7.79
C ARG A 75 -17.53 -1.40 -6.33
N PHE A 76 -17.15 -2.61 -5.95
CA PHE A 76 -16.65 -2.88 -4.62
C PHE A 76 -15.13 -2.67 -4.60
N ALA A 77 -14.65 -1.94 -3.61
CA ALA A 77 -13.23 -1.65 -3.43
C ALA A 77 -12.83 -1.82 -1.97
N TRP A 78 -11.65 -2.33 -1.76
CA TRP A 78 -11.09 -2.52 -0.43
C TRP A 78 -10.41 -1.24 0.07
N GLY A 79 -10.50 -1.00 1.37
CA GLY A 79 -9.75 0.05 2.05
C GLY A 79 -8.30 -0.34 2.31
N LYS A 80 -7.55 0.56 2.93
CA LYS A 80 -6.19 0.28 3.41
C LYS A 80 -6.28 -0.70 4.60
N PRO A 81 -5.49 -1.79 4.62
CA PRO A 81 -5.49 -2.70 5.77
C PRO A 81 -5.07 -2.00 7.05
N ASP A 82 -5.83 -2.18 8.12
CA ASP A 82 -5.42 -1.71 9.44
C ASP A 82 -4.33 -2.64 10.01
N LYS A 83 -3.15 -2.08 10.23
CA LYS A 83 -1.99 -2.81 10.76
C LYS A 83 -2.19 -3.33 12.19
N LYS A 84 -3.11 -2.74 12.97
CA LYS A 84 -3.34 -3.12 14.37
C LYS A 84 -4.34 -4.27 14.49
N THR A 85 -5.42 -4.23 13.71
CA THR A 85 -6.53 -5.18 13.82
C THR A 85 -6.47 -6.29 12.79
N SER A 86 -5.63 -6.18 11.76
CA SER A 86 -5.60 -7.07 10.59
C SER A 86 -6.96 -7.16 9.87
N LEU A 87 -7.79 -6.14 10.04
CA LEU A 87 -9.06 -5.99 9.36
C LEU A 87 -8.90 -5.11 8.12
N ILE A 88 -9.75 -5.35 7.14
CA ILE A 88 -9.83 -4.54 5.93
C ILE A 88 -11.31 -4.19 5.69
N GLU A 89 -11.55 -2.96 5.31
CA GLU A 89 -12.87 -2.39 5.09
C GLU A 89 -13.29 -2.52 3.63
N LEU A 90 -14.56 -2.82 3.38
CA LEU A 90 -15.14 -2.86 2.04
C LEU A 90 -16.02 -1.64 1.82
N TYR A 91 -15.86 -1.04 0.65
CA TYR A 91 -16.61 0.12 0.18
C TYR A 91 -17.41 -0.21 -1.08
N ALA A 92 -18.60 0.38 -1.21
CA ALA A 92 -19.36 0.38 -2.44
C ALA A 92 -19.23 1.73 -3.13
N LEU A 93 -18.57 1.75 -4.26
CA LEU A 93 -18.36 2.94 -5.07
C LEU A 93 -19.41 3.02 -6.17
N ARG A 94 -20.00 4.20 -6.36
CA ARG A 94 -20.91 4.44 -7.48
C ARG A 94 -20.07 4.56 -8.76
N GLY A 95 -20.14 3.56 -9.61
CA GLY A 95 -19.51 3.54 -10.91
C GLY A 95 -20.37 4.21 -12.00
N ASN A 96 -19.83 4.24 -13.19
CA ASN A 96 -20.50 4.62 -14.43
C ASN A 96 -20.24 3.54 -15.51
N ARG A 97 -20.89 3.69 -16.66
CA ARG A 97 -20.77 2.73 -17.78
C ARG A 97 -19.31 2.57 -18.26
N ASP A 98 -18.55 3.66 -18.24
CA ASP A 98 -17.18 3.71 -18.77
C ASP A 98 -16.12 3.31 -17.71
N ASN A 99 -16.57 3.00 -16.51
CA ASN A 99 -15.72 2.66 -15.36
C ASN A 99 -14.58 3.69 -15.10
N THR A 100 -14.85 4.97 -15.40
CA THR A 100 -13.92 6.07 -15.20
C THR A 100 -14.33 6.91 -13.98
N PRO A 101 -13.36 7.38 -13.16
CA PRO A 101 -13.69 8.28 -12.05
C PRO A 101 -14.16 9.64 -12.60
N PRO A 102 -15.12 10.28 -11.97
CA PRO A 102 -15.59 11.60 -12.39
C PRO A 102 -14.51 12.68 -12.25
N LEU A 103 -13.56 12.48 -11.35
CA LEU A 103 -12.39 13.32 -11.14
C LEU A 103 -11.15 12.45 -11.04
N THR A 104 -10.14 12.73 -11.83
CA THR A 104 -8.84 12.04 -11.79
C THR A 104 -7.81 12.89 -11.05
N GLY A 105 -6.81 12.26 -10.44
CA GLY A 105 -5.79 12.94 -9.63
C GLY A 105 -4.91 13.93 -10.41
N ASN A 106 -4.89 13.88 -11.74
CA ASN A 106 -4.11 14.79 -12.58
C ASN A 106 -4.52 16.26 -12.48
N VAL A 107 -5.73 16.56 -11.98
CA VAL A 107 -6.20 17.94 -11.75
C VAL A 107 -5.72 18.50 -10.40
N VAL A 108 -5.17 17.67 -9.52
CA VAL A 108 -4.59 18.10 -8.25
C VAL A 108 -3.24 18.77 -8.52
N THR A 109 -3.13 20.03 -8.23
CA THR A 109 -1.89 20.81 -8.43
C THR A 109 -0.97 20.74 -7.23
N GLN A 110 -1.55 20.77 -6.03
CA GLN A 110 -0.83 20.67 -4.74
C GLN A 110 -1.66 19.86 -3.75
N ALA A 111 -0.98 19.11 -2.89
CA ALA A 111 -1.56 18.48 -1.72
C ALA A 111 -0.50 18.42 -0.63
N GLU A 112 -0.86 18.79 0.58
CA GLU A 112 0.07 18.85 1.71
C GLU A 112 -0.65 18.54 3.03
N GLN A 113 0.08 17.97 3.96
CA GLN A 113 -0.38 17.81 5.32
C GLN A 113 -0.50 19.18 6.00
N THR A 114 -1.59 19.41 6.71
CA THR A 114 -1.87 20.62 7.48
C THR A 114 -2.53 20.25 8.80
N TYR A 115 -2.97 21.26 9.55
CA TYR A 115 -3.76 21.07 10.77
C TYR A 115 -5.10 21.80 10.62
N ASP A 116 -6.17 21.17 11.05
CA ASP A 116 -7.49 21.75 11.09
C ASP A 116 -7.63 22.81 12.21
N VAL A 117 -8.79 23.44 12.29
CA VAL A 117 -9.10 24.44 13.35
C VAL A 117 -9.05 23.90 14.78
N ARG A 118 -9.06 22.57 14.95
CA ARG A 118 -8.92 21.87 16.24
C ARG A 118 -7.51 21.37 16.48
N ASN A 119 -6.55 21.80 15.66
CA ASN A 119 -5.16 21.35 15.69
C ASN A 119 -4.98 19.83 15.50
N GLN A 120 -5.91 19.21 14.72
CA GLN A 120 -5.80 17.81 14.33
C GLN A 120 -5.18 17.69 12.92
N PRO A 121 -4.41 16.64 12.63
CA PRO A 121 -3.84 16.45 11.31
C PRO A 121 -4.92 16.40 10.23
N ALA A 122 -4.74 17.18 9.18
CA ALA A 122 -5.62 17.31 8.04
C ALA A 122 -4.80 17.35 6.74
N VAL A 123 -5.46 17.31 5.60
CA VAL A 123 -4.81 17.40 4.29
C VAL A 123 -5.45 18.52 3.50
N SER A 124 -4.66 19.51 3.13
CA SER A 124 -5.04 20.55 2.20
C SER A 124 -4.73 20.13 0.77
N MET A 125 -5.66 20.37 -0.16
CA MET A 125 -5.43 20.13 -1.59
C MET A 125 -5.90 21.31 -2.42
N GLN A 126 -5.20 21.54 -3.53
CA GLN A 126 -5.51 22.55 -4.54
C GLN A 126 -5.65 21.88 -5.90
N MET A 127 -6.67 22.29 -6.65
CA MET A 127 -6.95 21.77 -8.00
C MET A 127 -6.79 22.87 -9.04
N ASP A 128 -6.62 22.48 -10.30
CA ASP A 128 -6.67 23.38 -11.43
C ASP A 128 -8.11 23.87 -11.70
N GLY A 129 -8.30 24.79 -12.62
CA GLY A 129 -9.61 25.39 -12.92
C GLY A 129 -10.63 24.39 -13.50
N LYS A 130 -10.19 23.30 -14.14
CA LYS A 130 -11.07 22.22 -14.60
C LYS A 130 -11.50 21.34 -13.43
N GLY A 131 -10.54 20.95 -12.61
CA GLY A 131 -10.80 20.15 -11.39
C GLY A 131 -11.71 20.88 -10.43
N ALA A 132 -11.50 22.19 -10.22
CA ALA A 132 -12.32 23.02 -9.34
C ALA A 132 -13.82 22.97 -9.69
N ARG A 133 -14.16 23.08 -10.98
CA ARG A 133 -15.57 22.99 -11.44
C ARG A 133 -16.18 21.61 -11.25
N ILE A 134 -15.42 20.56 -11.54
CA ILE A 134 -15.88 19.18 -11.34
C ILE A 134 -16.03 18.89 -9.84
N TRP A 135 -15.10 19.38 -9.03
CA TRP A 135 -15.12 19.21 -7.57
C TRP A 135 -16.32 19.89 -6.92
N GLU A 136 -16.63 21.11 -7.35
CA GLU A 136 -17.83 21.85 -6.89
C GLU A 136 -19.10 21.07 -7.20
N ALA A 137 -19.25 20.55 -8.41
CA ALA A 137 -20.40 19.73 -8.79
C ALA A 137 -20.48 18.42 -7.99
N LEU A 138 -19.34 17.75 -7.77
CA LEU A 138 -19.27 16.50 -6.99
C LEU A 138 -19.61 16.72 -5.53
N THR A 139 -19.02 17.76 -4.90
CA THR A 139 -19.26 18.07 -3.49
C THR A 139 -20.68 18.53 -3.26
N GLY A 140 -21.26 19.35 -4.17
CA GLY A 140 -22.67 19.75 -4.13
C GLY A 140 -23.61 18.55 -4.21
N LYS A 141 -23.34 17.61 -5.12
CA LYS A 141 -24.11 16.37 -5.24
C LYS A 141 -23.95 15.48 -4.01
N ALA A 142 -22.73 15.29 -3.52
CA ALA A 142 -22.46 14.47 -2.34
C ALA A 142 -23.18 15.03 -1.11
N PHE A 143 -23.15 16.36 -0.92
CA PHE A 143 -23.89 17.04 0.16
C PHE A 143 -25.40 16.84 0.05
N SER A 144 -26.00 17.06 -1.14
CA SER A 144 -27.44 16.92 -1.34
C SER A 144 -27.95 15.48 -1.18
N GLN A 145 -27.11 14.49 -1.43
CA GLN A 145 -27.42 13.07 -1.34
C GLN A 145 -26.94 12.43 -0.03
N ASN A 146 -26.32 13.19 0.87
CA ASN A 146 -25.68 12.69 2.09
C ASN A 146 -24.74 11.50 1.82
N THR A 147 -23.87 11.65 0.81
CA THR A 147 -22.93 10.62 0.39
C THR A 147 -21.49 11.08 0.58
N ASN A 148 -20.56 10.11 0.60
CA ASN A 148 -19.15 10.36 0.77
C ASN A 148 -18.41 10.39 -0.60
N ILE A 149 -17.26 11.03 -0.64
CA ILE A 149 -16.39 11.05 -1.81
C ILE A 149 -15.17 10.18 -1.50
N ALA A 150 -15.05 9.04 -2.18
CA ALA A 150 -13.93 8.13 -1.97
C ALA A 150 -12.68 8.60 -2.75
N ILE A 151 -11.54 8.59 -2.07
CA ILE A 151 -10.20 8.81 -2.66
C ILE A 151 -9.60 7.44 -2.90
N VAL A 152 -9.42 7.07 -4.17
CA VAL A 152 -8.99 5.74 -4.58
C VAL A 152 -7.68 5.85 -5.35
N LEU A 153 -6.69 5.03 -4.98
CA LEU A 153 -5.44 4.84 -5.72
C LEU A 153 -5.19 3.33 -5.86
N ASP A 154 -4.85 2.89 -7.06
CA ASP A 154 -4.56 1.48 -7.37
C ASP A 154 -5.65 0.50 -6.88
N ASN A 155 -6.92 0.90 -7.03
CA ASN A 155 -8.11 0.17 -6.57
C ASN A 155 -8.25 0.03 -5.04
N ILE A 156 -7.45 0.75 -4.26
CA ILE A 156 -7.54 0.81 -2.80
C ILE A 156 -8.16 2.14 -2.38
N VAL A 157 -9.16 2.09 -1.50
CA VAL A 157 -9.76 3.29 -0.90
C VAL A 157 -8.88 3.76 0.25
N TYR A 158 -8.29 4.94 0.12
CA TYR A 158 -7.45 5.54 1.15
C TYR A 158 -8.26 6.33 2.16
N SER A 159 -9.34 6.96 1.73
CA SER A 159 -10.25 7.73 2.58
C SER A 159 -11.59 7.93 1.85
N ALA A 160 -12.65 8.12 2.59
CA ALA A 160 -13.98 8.41 2.07
C ALA A 160 -14.67 9.50 2.90
N PRO A 161 -14.17 10.75 2.92
CA PRO A 161 -14.73 11.83 3.70
C PRO A 161 -16.14 12.21 3.22
N GLY A 162 -17.00 12.59 4.15
CA GLY A 162 -18.27 13.23 3.88
C GLY A 162 -18.12 14.71 3.57
N VAL A 163 -19.09 15.29 2.87
CA VAL A 163 -19.14 16.72 2.59
C VAL A 163 -20.13 17.38 3.57
N THR A 164 -19.63 18.26 4.42
CA THR A 164 -20.43 18.90 5.50
C THR A 164 -20.86 20.33 5.18
N THR A 165 -20.19 21.02 4.25
CA THR A 165 -20.35 22.46 3.99
C THR A 165 -21.04 22.80 2.66
N GLY A 166 -21.57 21.78 1.95
CA GLY A 166 -22.18 22.01 0.62
C GLY A 166 -21.17 21.96 -0.53
N ALA A 167 -21.50 22.60 -1.64
CA ALA A 167 -20.62 22.66 -2.80
C ALA A 167 -19.35 23.45 -2.48
N ILE A 168 -18.17 22.87 -2.72
CA ILE A 168 -16.87 23.50 -2.47
C ILE A 168 -16.34 24.10 -3.77
N SER A 169 -16.42 25.42 -3.90
CA SER A 169 -15.94 26.16 -5.06
C SER A 169 -14.46 26.58 -4.93
N GLY A 170 -13.85 27.02 -6.04
CA GLY A 170 -12.51 27.59 -6.05
C GLY A 170 -11.36 26.57 -6.06
N GLY A 171 -11.66 25.25 -5.99
CA GLY A 171 -10.67 24.19 -6.15
C GLY A 171 -9.72 23.99 -4.98
N ARG A 172 -9.89 24.73 -3.89
CA ARG A 172 -9.19 24.50 -2.62
C ARG A 172 -10.10 23.70 -1.70
N SER A 173 -9.59 22.64 -1.13
CA SER A 173 -10.34 21.79 -0.20
C SER A 173 -9.45 21.30 0.92
N GLU A 174 -10.04 21.07 2.08
CA GLU A 174 -9.40 20.49 3.23
C GLU A 174 -10.12 19.20 3.60
N ILE A 175 -9.36 18.13 3.75
CA ILE A 175 -9.83 16.83 4.18
C ILE A 175 -9.50 16.69 5.65
N THR A 176 -10.53 16.73 6.48
CA THR A 176 -10.43 16.58 7.92
C THR A 176 -10.95 15.22 8.35
N GLY A 177 -10.48 14.71 9.49
CA GLY A 177 -10.88 13.42 10.03
C GLY A 177 -10.04 13.04 11.25
N HIS A 178 -10.21 11.84 11.76
CA HIS A 178 -9.36 11.31 12.83
C HIS A 178 -8.05 10.72 12.28
N PHE A 179 -7.26 11.57 11.59
CA PHE A 179 -5.97 11.15 11.05
C PHE A 179 -4.88 11.24 12.11
N THR A 180 -4.01 10.24 12.12
CA THR A 180 -2.67 10.41 12.68
C THR A 180 -1.83 11.27 11.72
N LEU A 181 -0.74 11.85 12.22
CA LEU A 181 0.17 12.64 11.37
C LEU A 181 0.67 11.84 10.16
N ASN A 182 1.04 10.58 10.37
CA ASN A 182 1.54 9.72 9.30
C ASN A 182 0.46 9.43 8.25
N GLU A 183 -0.78 9.19 8.66
CA GLU A 183 -1.90 8.97 7.74
C GLU A 183 -2.21 10.21 6.91
N ALA A 184 -2.15 11.40 7.48
CA ALA A 184 -2.33 12.65 6.76
C ALA A 184 -1.19 12.89 5.74
N VAL A 185 0.06 12.60 6.12
CA VAL A 185 1.22 12.67 5.20
C VAL A 185 1.07 11.65 4.07
N ASP A 186 0.70 10.41 4.38
CA ASP A 186 0.46 9.36 3.38
C ASP A 186 -0.63 9.78 2.39
N LEU A 187 -1.77 10.30 2.88
CA LEU A 187 -2.87 10.76 2.06
C LEU A 187 -2.46 11.95 1.16
N ALA A 188 -1.70 12.90 1.69
CA ALA A 188 -1.17 14.01 0.90
C ALA A 188 -0.22 13.51 -0.21
N ASN A 189 0.59 12.50 0.06
CA ASN A 189 1.47 11.88 -0.93
C ASN A 189 0.67 11.15 -2.01
N VAL A 190 -0.39 10.42 -1.64
CA VAL A 190 -1.31 9.75 -2.56
C VAL A 190 -1.97 10.75 -3.50
N LEU A 191 -2.49 11.87 -2.98
CA LEU A 191 -3.09 12.93 -3.78
C LEU A 191 -2.09 13.58 -4.74
N ARG A 192 -0.84 13.77 -4.31
CA ARG A 192 0.25 14.24 -5.18
C ARG A 192 0.64 13.23 -6.25
N ALA A 193 0.69 11.94 -5.89
CA ALA A 193 1.02 10.85 -6.81
C ALA A 193 -0.04 10.68 -7.91
N GLY A 194 -1.31 10.96 -7.61
CA GLY A 194 -2.39 10.98 -8.61
C GLY A 194 -2.18 11.98 -9.76
N LYS A 195 -1.23 12.91 -9.63
CA LYS A 195 -0.77 13.81 -10.70
C LYS A 195 0.13 13.11 -11.73
N LEU A 196 0.72 11.97 -11.40
CA LEU A 196 1.61 11.25 -12.31
C LEU A 196 0.81 10.62 -13.46
N PRO A 197 1.17 10.90 -14.72
CA PRO A 197 0.40 10.46 -15.90
C PRO A 197 0.56 8.98 -16.22
N ALA A 198 1.44 8.26 -15.53
CA ALA A 198 1.69 6.83 -15.73
C ALA A 198 1.72 6.10 -14.39
N SER A 199 1.01 4.97 -14.31
CA SER A 199 1.20 4.00 -13.25
C SER A 199 2.56 3.31 -13.43
N ALA A 200 3.33 3.17 -12.35
CA ALA A 200 4.51 2.33 -12.35
C ALA A 200 4.09 0.91 -11.96
N ASP A 201 4.23 -0.03 -12.89
CA ASP A 201 4.05 -1.43 -12.59
C ASP A 201 5.33 -1.99 -11.98
N ILE A 202 5.20 -2.69 -10.85
CA ILE A 202 6.32 -3.42 -10.26
C ILE A 202 6.54 -4.65 -11.12
N VAL A 203 7.55 -4.61 -11.98
CA VAL A 203 7.89 -5.71 -12.89
C VAL A 203 8.49 -6.89 -12.14
N GLN A 204 9.20 -6.63 -11.04
CA GLN A 204 9.75 -7.64 -10.18
C GLN A 204 9.80 -7.14 -8.73
N SER A 205 9.30 -7.94 -7.80
CA SER A 205 9.41 -7.71 -6.37
C SER A 205 9.92 -8.99 -5.70
N GLU A 206 11.08 -8.92 -5.07
CA GLU A 206 11.64 -10.02 -4.31
C GLU A 206 11.61 -9.65 -2.82
N ILE A 207 10.79 -10.35 -2.05
CA ILE A 207 10.67 -10.15 -0.61
C ILE A 207 11.46 -11.26 0.08
N VAL A 208 12.67 -10.93 0.52
CA VAL A 208 13.50 -11.84 1.33
C VAL A 208 13.25 -11.54 2.80
N GLY A 209 12.81 -12.56 3.56
CA GLY A 209 12.65 -12.41 5.01
C GLY A 209 13.99 -12.11 5.70
N PRO A 210 14.00 -11.31 6.80
CA PRO A 210 15.24 -10.91 7.47
C PRO A 210 16.16 -12.07 7.87
N SER A 211 15.60 -13.21 8.28
CA SER A 211 16.35 -14.41 8.66
C SER A 211 17.02 -15.09 7.47
N LEU A 212 16.31 -15.23 6.36
CA LEU A 212 16.86 -15.83 5.14
C LEU A 212 17.93 -14.95 4.50
N GLY A 213 17.74 -13.61 4.56
CA GLY A 213 18.73 -12.65 4.09
C GLY A 213 20.02 -12.73 4.88
N GLN A 214 19.94 -12.81 6.20
CA GLN A 214 21.12 -12.89 7.07
C GLN A 214 21.88 -14.20 6.87
N GLU A 215 21.19 -15.33 6.85
CA GLU A 215 21.81 -16.64 6.62
C GLU A 215 22.50 -16.73 5.26
N ALA A 216 21.91 -16.16 4.22
CA ALA A 216 22.51 -16.10 2.89
C ALA A 216 23.75 -15.19 2.85
N ILE A 217 23.76 -14.06 3.56
CA ILE A 217 24.90 -13.16 3.68
C ILE A 217 26.03 -13.85 4.45
N ASP A 218 25.73 -14.47 5.59
CA ASP A 218 26.73 -15.15 6.40
C ASP A 218 27.38 -16.33 5.65
N SER A 219 26.56 -17.13 4.96
CA SER A 219 27.06 -18.24 4.12
C SER A 219 27.88 -17.74 2.93
N GLY A 220 27.41 -16.67 2.28
CA GLY A 220 28.13 -16.02 1.17
C GLY A 220 29.47 -15.44 1.61
N MET A 221 29.50 -14.76 2.75
CA MET A 221 30.72 -14.18 3.31
C MET A 221 31.74 -15.25 3.72
N ASN A 222 31.29 -16.32 4.34
CA ASN A 222 32.16 -17.45 4.69
C ASN A 222 32.75 -18.10 3.44
N SER A 223 31.93 -18.35 2.41
CA SER A 223 32.40 -18.89 1.14
C SER A 223 33.40 -17.96 0.44
N PHE A 224 33.14 -16.65 0.46
CA PHE A 224 34.05 -15.64 -0.06
C PHE A 224 35.42 -15.64 0.66
N LEU A 225 35.44 -15.71 1.99
CA LEU A 225 36.69 -15.78 2.77
C LEU A 225 37.49 -17.05 2.46
N ILE A 226 36.82 -18.20 2.42
CA ILE A 226 37.48 -19.48 2.09
C ILE A 226 38.08 -19.43 0.67
N ALA A 227 37.31 -18.94 -0.31
CA ALA A 227 37.78 -18.82 -1.69
C ALA A 227 38.97 -17.86 -1.80
N THR A 228 38.94 -16.72 -1.12
CA THR A 228 40.04 -15.74 -1.13
C THR A 228 41.32 -16.31 -0.51
N ILE A 229 41.21 -17.01 0.61
CA ILE A 229 42.37 -17.69 1.26
C ILE A 229 42.97 -18.73 0.31
N PHE A 230 42.11 -19.51 -0.36
CA PHE A 230 42.57 -20.50 -1.32
C PHE A 230 43.29 -19.87 -2.51
N ILE A 231 42.78 -18.78 -3.06
CA ILE A 231 43.41 -18.02 -4.14
C ILE A 231 44.78 -17.50 -3.69
N PHE A 232 44.88 -16.89 -2.51
CA PHE A 232 46.15 -16.37 -2.00
C PHE A 232 47.19 -17.48 -1.83
N ALA A 233 46.81 -18.59 -1.22
CA ALA A 233 47.67 -19.74 -1.05
C ALA A 233 48.18 -20.27 -2.42
N TRP A 234 47.29 -20.37 -3.41
CA TRP A 234 47.64 -20.84 -4.74
C TRP A 234 48.57 -19.89 -5.46
N MET A 235 48.31 -18.55 -5.37
CA MET A 235 49.17 -17.52 -5.98
C MET A 235 50.60 -17.55 -5.39
N ILE A 236 50.73 -17.65 -4.07
CA ILE A 236 52.03 -17.76 -3.42
C ILE A 236 52.74 -19.06 -3.81
N PHE A 237 52.02 -20.17 -3.88
CA PHE A 237 52.58 -21.48 -4.20
C PHE A 237 53.09 -21.52 -5.64
N TYR A 238 52.34 -20.97 -6.61
CA TYR A 238 52.67 -21.06 -8.03
C TYR A 238 53.68 -19.97 -8.47
N TYR A 239 53.47 -18.72 -8.04
CA TYR A 239 54.28 -17.57 -8.45
C TYR A 239 55.35 -17.15 -7.44
N GLY A 240 55.40 -17.78 -6.27
CA GLY A 240 56.42 -17.49 -5.25
C GLY A 240 56.35 -16.02 -4.78
N ARG A 241 57.49 -15.32 -4.88
CA ARG A 241 57.62 -13.92 -4.44
C ARG A 241 56.73 -12.96 -5.26
N ALA A 242 56.50 -13.20 -6.54
CA ALA A 242 55.62 -12.41 -7.36
C ALA A 242 54.14 -12.55 -6.93
N GLY A 243 53.76 -13.78 -6.52
CA GLY A 243 52.43 -14.03 -5.95
C GLY A 243 52.13 -13.18 -4.70
N VAL A 244 53.12 -12.98 -3.83
CA VAL A 244 52.93 -12.11 -2.64
C VAL A 244 52.59 -10.66 -3.03
N TYR A 245 53.25 -10.13 -4.06
CA TYR A 245 52.94 -8.76 -4.54
C TYR A 245 51.56 -8.69 -5.19
N ALA A 246 51.16 -9.72 -5.93
CA ALA A 246 49.82 -9.83 -6.51
C ALA A 246 48.74 -9.91 -5.45
N ASP A 247 48.95 -10.71 -4.40
CA ASP A 247 48.03 -10.81 -3.27
C ASP A 247 47.89 -9.47 -2.51
N LEU A 248 48.98 -8.74 -2.35
CA LEU A 248 48.94 -7.41 -1.73
C LEU A 248 48.11 -6.44 -2.59
N ALA A 249 48.29 -6.45 -3.91
CA ALA A 249 47.48 -5.63 -4.81
C ALA A 249 46.00 -6.02 -4.75
N LEU A 250 45.68 -7.32 -4.64
CA LEU A 250 44.33 -7.82 -4.50
C LEU A 250 43.66 -7.37 -3.20
N VAL A 251 44.39 -7.39 -2.06
CA VAL A 251 43.93 -6.88 -0.80
C VAL A 251 43.57 -5.40 -0.92
N PHE A 252 44.41 -4.57 -1.54
CA PHE A 252 44.12 -3.17 -1.79
C PHE A 252 42.87 -2.98 -2.68
N ASN A 253 42.71 -3.80 -3.72
CA ASN A 253 41.52 -3.75 -4.57
C ASN A 253 40.23 -4.06 -3.79
N ILE A 254 40.24 -5.11 -2.98
CA ILE A 254 39.11 -5.48 -2.11
C ILE A 254 38.80 -4.34 -1.15
N LEU A 255 39.78 -3.76 -0.50
CA LEU A 255 39.62 -2.66 0.44
C LEU A 255 39.04 -1.42 -0.25
N LEU A 256 39.45 -1.11 -1.48
CA LEU A 256 38.93 -0.03 -2.29
C LEU A 256 37.45 -0.26 -2.64
N ILE A 257 37.08 -1.47 -3.08
CA ILE A 257 35.69 -1.84 -3.42
C ILE A 257 34.80 -1.62 -2.18
N PHE A 258 35.17 -2.18 -1.03
CA PHE A 258 34.39 -2.04 0.20
C PHE A 258 34.36 -0.58 0.68
N GLY A 259 35.45 0.16 0.55
CA GLY A 259 35.52 1.59 0.89
C GLY A 259 34.54 2.43 0.04
N VAL A 260 34.48 2.19 -1.25
CA VAL A 260 33.55 2.87 -2.17
C VAL A 260 32.10 2.49 -1.83
N LEU A 261 31.80 1.20 -1.66
CA LEU A 261 30.45 0.74 -1.30
C LEU A 261 29.99 1.37 0.02
N ALA A 262 30.85 1.40 1.02
CA ALA A 262 30.53 2.03 2.31
C ALA A 262 30.31 3.55 2.18
N SER A 263 31.11 4.23 1.35
CA SER A 263 31.00 5.67 1.11
C SER A 263 29.66 6.07 0.46
N ILE A 264 29.14 5.21 -0.43
CA ILE A 264 27.87 5.44 -1.12
C ILE A 264 26.67 4.99 -0.24
N GLY A 265 26.90 4.29 0.86
CA GLY A 265 25.85 3.69 1.67
C GLY A 265 25.15 2.53 0.97
N ALA A 266 25.85 1.83 0.08
CA ALA A 266 25.28 0.70 -0.67
C ALA A 266 25.01 -0.49 0.25
N VAL A 267 23.86 -1.14 0.05
CA VAL A 267 23.50 -2.37 0.78
C VAL A 267 24.11 -3.57 0.05
N LEU A 268 24.81 -4.42 0.81
CA LEU A 268 25.39 -5.64 0.28
C LEU A 268 24.29 -6.69 0.05
N THR A 269 24.02 -6.97 -1.22
CA THR A 269 23.04 -7.97 -1.64
C THR A 269 23.72 -9.23 -2.17
N LEU A 270 22.99 -10.37 -2.25
CA LEU A 270 23.53 -11.61 -2.85
C LEU A 270 24.13 -11.40 -4.27
N PRO A 271 23.44 -10.72 -5.20
CA PRO A 271 24.03 -10.37 -6.49
C PRO A 271 25.25 -9.46 -6.37
N GLY A 272 25.28 -8.57 -5.35
CA GLY A 272 26.44 -7.72 -5.06
C GLY A 272 27.67 -8.53 -4.64
N ILE A 273 27.51 -9.54 -3.77
CA ILE A 273 28.59 -10.46 -3.37
C ILE A 273 29.12 -11.20 -4.60
N ALA A 274 28.25 -11.72 -5.45
CA ALA A 274 28.64 -12.39 -6.68
C ALA A 274 29.45 -11.47 -7.61
N GLY A 275 29.04 -10.18 -7.73
CA GLY A 275 29.77 -9.16 -8.49
C GLY A 275 31.16 -8.89 -7.93
N ILE A 276 31.33 -8.84 -6.61
CA ILE A 276 32.64 -8.67 -5.96
C ILE A 276 33.54 -9.86 -6.25
N VAL A 277 33.04 -11.10 -6.13
CA VAL A 277 33.77 -12.32 -6.42
C VAL A 277 34.25 -12.33 -7.88
N LEU A 278 33.38 -11.95 -8.81
CA LEU A 278 33.71 -11.83 -10.23
C LEU A 278 34.84 -10.79 -10.48
N THR A 279 34.74 -9.63 -9.83
CA THR A 279 35.73 -8.55 -9.94
C THR A 279 37.09 -8.99 -9.41
N ILE A 280 37.11 -9.75 -8.30
CA ILE A 280 38.34 -10.33 -7.74
C ILE A 280 38.93 -11.34 -8.72
N GLY A 281 38.13 -12.19 -9.34
CA GLY A 281 38.56 -13.14 -10.34
C GLY A 281 39.27 -12.45 -11.54
N MET A 282 38.66 -11.38 -12.06
CA MET A 282 39.25 -10.57 -13.14
C MET A 282 40.52 -9.83 -12.70
N ALA A 283 40.62 -9.37 -11.46
CA ALA A 283 41.81 -8.71 -10.93
C ALA A 283 42.98 -9.70 -10.78
N VAL A 284 42.69 -10.94 -10.34
CA VAL A 284 43.70 -12.03 -10.31
C VAL A 284 44.19 -12.33 -11.69
N ASP A 285 43.31 -12.49 -12.68
CA ASP A 285 43.65 -12.78 -14.08
C ASP A 285 44.57 -11.70 -14.67
N SER A 286 44.28 -10.44 -14.43
CA SER A 286 45.12 -9.32 -14.84
C SER A 286 46.53 -9.36 -14.25
N ASN A 287 46.65 -9.75 -12.96
CA ASN A 287 47.94 -9.86 -12.27
C ASN A 287 48.75 -11.07 -12.82
N VAL A 288 48.08 -12.19 -13.09
CA VAL A 288 48.69 -13.38 -13.68
C VAL A 288 49.29 -13.05 -15.04
N LEU A 289 48.57 -12.32 -15.89
CA LEU A 289 48.98 -11.94 -17.21
C LEU A 289 50.24 -11.04 -17.24
N ILE A 290 50.50 -10.31 -16.14
CA ILE A 290 51.70 -9.48 -16.00
C ILE A 290 52.92 -10.33 -15.58
N PHE A 291 52.73 -11.44 -14.88
CA PHE A 291 53.79 -12.29 -14.34
C PHE A 291 54.13 -13.48 -15.25
N GLU A 292 53.34 -13.78 -16.27
CA GLU A 292 53.56 -14.76 -17.30
C GLU A 292 54.27 -14.13 -18.52
#